data_ed5c9ae259db9b9a552e872dabdc33ce
#
_entry.id   ed5c9ae259db9b9a552e872dabdc33ce
#
_cell.length_a   1.000
_cell.length_b   1.000
_cell.length_c   1.000
_cell.angle_alpha   90.00
_cell.angle_beta   90.00
_cell.angle_gamma   90.00
#
_symmetry.space_group_name_H-M   'P 1'
#
loop_
_entity.id
_entity.type
_entity.pdbx_description
1 polymer ?
#
loop_
_entity_poly.entity_id
_entity_poly.type
_entity_poly.pdbx_seq_one_letter_code
_entity_poly.pdbx_strand_id
1 'polypeptide(L)'
;VLGLENGAIVLPGLDQMLDDAGWAAVHAHPEHPQHGLAKLLSRLNVPREAVRPLPNLATHKAKSARARLISEALRPASTTDAWSAFVAKADRDTIRSALDGVSLIEAPTAQDEAEVIALILREALETPDRTAALITPDRTLARRVAHRLEHWHLLVDASAGKPLRKTPPGALLDLVVEAFARDFEPAAVMALLKHPLTQLGLPAGDARKAARALELIAFRTDYLGRGLDGIELAIERASAQIAARMRRHQAITRL
;
A
#
# COMPACT_ATOMS: atom_id res chain seq x y z
N VAL A 1 -24.35 -5.77 -22.26
CA VAL A 1 -24.93 -4.57 -21.61
C VAL A 1 -25.52 -3.64 -22.64
N LEU A 2 -24.79 -3.25 -23.71
CA LEU A 2 -25.30 -2.34 -24.76
C LEU A 2 -26.46 -2.91 -25.58
N GLY A 3 -26.70 -4.22 -25.57
CA GLY A 3 -27.85 -4.86 -26.18
C GLY A 3 -29.08 -4.99 -25.29
N LEU A 4 -29.04 -4.48 -24.06
CA LEU A 4 -30.18 -4.45 -23.16
C LEU A 4 -30.99 -3.17 -23.38
N GLU A 5 -32.33 -3.25 -23.28
CA GLU A 5 -33.25 -2.15 -23.54
C GLU A 5 -32.93 -0.86 -22.74
N ASN A 6 -32.42 -1.00 -21.52
CA ASN A 6 -31.97 0.10 -20.65
C ASN A 6 -30.49 -0.03 -20.25
N GLY A 7 -29.69 -0.69 -21.09
CA GLY A 7 -28.28 -0.87 -20.83
C GLY A 7 -27.46 0.40 -21.12
N ALA A 8 -26.63 0.82 -20.17
CA ALA A 8 -25.69 1.94 -20.35
C ALA A 8 -24.30 1.58 -19.83
N ILE A 9 -23.27 2.15 -20.47
CA ILE A 9 -21.88 2.07 -20.00
C ILE A 9 -21.40 3.49 -19.77
N VAL A 10 -20.91 3.77 -18.57
CA VAL A 10 -20.30 5.05 -18.23
C VAL A 10 -18.77 4.91 -18.40
N LEU A 11 -18.16 5.81 -19.15
CA LEU A 11 -16.73 5.85 -19.43
C LEU A 11 -16.12 7.06 -18.69
N PRO A 12 -15.68 6.87 -17.44
CA PRO A 12 -15.13 7.98 -16.66
C PRO A 12 -13.80 8.43 -17.24
N GLY A 13 -13.64 9.75 -17.41
CA GLY A 13 -12.39 10.35 -17.85
C GLY A 13 -12.03 10.11 -19.32
N LEU A 14 -12.99 9.71 -20.17
CA LEU A 14 -12.73 9.61 -21.60
C LEU A 14 -12.31 10.98 -22.17
N ASP A 15 -11.15 11.03 -22.81
CA ASP A 15 -10.65 12.23 -23.49
C ASP A 15 -11.36 12.45 -24.82
N GLN A 16 -12.20 13.48 -24.86
CA GLN A 16 -12.88 13.93 -26.08
C GLN A 16 -12.25 15.21 -26.68
N MET A 17 -11.16 15.70 -26.07
CA MET A 17 -10.49 16.96 -26.48
C MET A 17 -9.28 16.73 -27.38
N LEU A 18 -8.65 15.56 -27.29
CA LEU A 18 -7.49 15.20 -28.10
C LEU A 18 -7.88 15.16 -29.58
N ASP A 19 -7.03 15.67 -30.45
CA ASP A 19 -7.26 15.62 -31.89
C ASP A 19 -7.16 14.18 -32.44
N ASP A 20 -7.54 14.00 -33.69
CA ASP A 20 -7.61 12.66 -34.32
C ASP A 20 -6.23 12.02 -34.43
N ALA A 21 -5.17 12.80 -34.66
CA ALA A 21 -3.80 12.28 -34.74
C ALA A 21 -3.32 11.79 -33.38
N GLY A 22 -3.56 12.57 -32.33
CA GLY A 22 -3.27 12.18 -30.96
C GLY A 22 -4.08 10.95 -30.52
N TRP A 23 -5.38 10.92 -30.85
CA TRP A 23 -6.22 9.78 -30.52
C TRP A 23 -5.81 8.50 -31.25
N ALA A 24 -5.45 8.60 -32.53
CA ALA A 24 -4.92 7.47 -33.29
C ALA A 24 -3.61 6.94 -32.66
N ALA A 25 -2.73 7.83 -32.21
CA ALA A 25 -1.49 7.47 -31.54
C ALA A 25 -1.72 6.75 -30.19
N VAL A 26 -2.81 7.04 -29.46
CA VAL A 26 -3.17 6.35 -28.20
C VAL A 26 -3.26 4.84 -28.37
N HIS A 27 -3.74 4.36 -29.54
CA HIS A 27 -3.84 2.93 -29.82
C HIS A 27 -2.49 2.22 -29.89
N ALA A 28 -1.42 2.93 -30.26
CA ALA A 28 -0.06 2.40 -30.35
C ALA A 28 0.71 2.47 -29.02
N HIS A 29 0.15 3.13 -27.98
CA HIS A 29 0.80 3.39 -26.70
C HIS A 29 0.04 2.74 -25.54
N PRO A 30 0.29 1.45 -25.20
CA PRO A 30 -0.39 0.75 -24.10
C PRO A 30 -0.23 1.39 -22.72
N GLU A 31 0.84 2.13 -22.51
CA GLU A 31 1.13 2.89 -21.30
C GLU A 31 0.29 4.16 -21.14
N HIS A 32 -0.34 4.62 -22.21
CA HIS A 32 -1.16 5.83 -22.19
C HIS A 32 -2.47 5.62 -21.39
N PRO A 33 -2.87 6.55 -20.52
CA PRO A 33 -4.07 6.40 -19.67
C PRO A 33 -5.36 6.12 -20.46
N GLN A 34 -5.47 6.63 -21.69
CA GLN A 34 -6.65 6.46 -22.53
C GLN A 34 -6.64 5.16 -23.36
N HIS A 35 -5.51 4.41 -23.40
CA HIS A 35 -5.40 3.21 -24.26
C HIS A 35 -6.50 2.17 -24.00
N GLY A 36 -6.79 1.91 -22.72
CA GLY A 36 -7.83 0.95 -22.33
C GLY A 36 -9.22 1.35 -22.83
N LEU A 37 -9.56 2.64 -22.74
CA LEU A 37 -10.84 3.17 -23.25
C LEU A 37 -10.89 3.17 -24.77
N ALA A 38 -9.81 3.54 -25.45
CA ALA A 38 -9.71 3.50 -26.91
C ALA A 38 -9.90 2.08 -27.44
N LYS A 39 -9.24 1.09 -26.80
CA LYS A 39 -9.40 -0.33 -27.14
C LYS A 39 -10.82 -0.85 -26.89
N LEU A 40 -11.45 -0.42 -25.79
CA LEU A 40 -12.84 -0.77 -25.49
C LEU A 40 -13.79 -0.23 -26.56
N LEU A 41 -13.67 1.05 -26.90
CA LEU A 41 -14.49 1.68 -27.94
C LEU A 41 -14.33 0.98 -29.30
N SER A 42 -13.10 0.65 -29.69
CA SER A 42 -12.83 -0.11 -30.93
C SER A 42 -13.50 -1.49 -30.93
N ARG A 43 -13.44 -2.23 -29.81
CA ARG A 43 -14.09 -3.54 -29.66
C ARG A 43 -15.62 -3.46 -29.73
N LEU A 44 -16.19 -2.37 -29.22
CA LEU A 44 -17.63 -2.12 -29.27
C LEU A 44 -18.08 -1.52 -30.59
N ASN A 45 -17.14 -1.20 -31.48
CA ASN A 45 -17.39 -0.48 -32.76
C ASN A 45 -18.17 0.82 -32.52
N VAL A 46 -17.82 1.56 -31.47
CA VAL A 46 -18.42 2.84 -31.09
C VAL A 46 -17.39 3.95 -31.31
N PRO A 47 -17.66 4.92 -32.18
CA PRO A 47 -16.78 6.06 -32.36
C PRO A 47 -16.78 6.95 -31.10
N ARG A 48 -15.63 7.56 -30.78
CA ARG A 48 -15.46 8.40 -29.58
C ARG A 48 -16.51 9.53 -29.52
N GLU A 49 -16.84 10.12 -30.65
CA GLU A 49 -17.79 11.22 -30.80
C GLU A 49 -19.24 10.82 -30.49
N ALA A 50 -19.55 9.53 -30.57
CA ALA A 50 -20.86 8.99 -30.20
C ALA A 50 -21.08 8.87 -28.71
N VAL A 51 -20.01 8.98 -27.91
CA VAL A 51 -20.09 8.98 -26.44
C VAL A 51 -20.60 10.33 -25.96
N ARG A 52 -21.79 10.34 -25.36
CA ARG A 52 -22.45 11.56 -24.89
C ARG A 52 -21.96 11.93 -23.49
N PRO A 53 -21.74 13.23 -23.20
CA PRO A 53 -21.53 13.70 -21.83
C PRO A 53 -22.70 13.32 -20.94
N LEU A 54 -22.43 13.00 -19.67
CA LEU A 54 -23.49 12.73 -18.70
C LEU A 54 -24.32 14.02 -18.49
N PRO A 55 -25.66 13.95 -18.58
CA PRO A 55 -26.49 15.12 -18.31
C PRO A 55 -26.28 15.60 -16.87
N ASN A 56 -26.32 16.92 -16.66
CA ASN A 56 -26.11 17.63 -15.38
C ASN A 56 -24.66 17.75 -14.86
N LEU A 57 -23.66 17.30 -15.59
CA LEU A 57 -22.30 17.76 -15.34
C LEU A 57 -22.19 19.21 -15.84
N ALA A 58 -22.37 20.17 -14.89
CA ALA A 58 -22.21 21.58 -15.18
C ALA A 58 -20.80 21.83 -15.78
N THR A 59 -20.77 22.09 -17.08
CA THR A 59 -19.54 22.46 -17.80
C THR A 59 -19.20 23.91 -17.49
N HIS A 60 -18.56 24.14 -16.35
CA HIS A 60 -17.92 25.43 -16.10
C HIS A 60 -16.78 25.63 -17.11
N LYS A 61 -16.65 26.86 -17.67
CA LYS A 61 -15.57 27.20 -18.62
C LYS A 61 -14.17 26.78 -18.10
N ALA A 62 -13.91 26.97 -16.81
CA ALA A 62 -12.68 26.55 -16.15
C ALA A 62 -12.45 25.02 -16.20
N LYS A 63 -13.49 24.21 -16.01
CA LYS A 63 -13.37 22.74 -16.11
C LYS A 63 -13.10 22.30 -17.55
N SER A 64 -13.70 22.92 -18.52
CA SER A 64 -13.44 22.67 -19.95
C SER A 64 -12.02 23.09 -20.35
N ALA A 65 -11.55 24.24 -19.90
CA ALA A 65 -10.18 24.72 -20.15
C ALA A 65 -9.15 23.79 -19.50
N ARG A 66 -9.39 23.32 -18.28
CA ARG A 66 -8.53 22.34 -17.58
C ARG A 66 -8.51 20.99 -18.30
N ALA A 67 -9.67 20.47 -18.72
CA ALA A 67 -9.74 19.22 -19.47
C ALA A 67 -8.91 19.29 -20.75
N ARG A 68 -8.99 20.41 -21.48
CA ARG A 68 -8.18 20.62 -22.67
C ARG A 68 -6.69 20.72 -22.37
N LEU A 69 -6.30 21.43 -21.31
CA LEU A 69 -4.90 21.54 -20.90
C LEU A 69 -4.33 20.16 -20.51
N ILE A 70 -5.09 19.35 -19.78
CA ILE A 70 -4.68 17.99 -19.38
C ILE A 70 -4.59 17.07 -20.60
N SER A 71 -5.54 17.16 -21.52
CA SER A 71 -5.52 16.38 -22.76
C SER A 71 -4.25 16.66 -23.57
N GLU A 72 -3.89 17.92 -23.74
CA GLU A 72 -2.65 18.32 -24.42
C GLU A 72 -1.38 17.94 -23.62
N ALA A 73 -1.40 18.09 -22.29
CA ALA A 73 -0.27 17.71 -21.44
C ALA A 73 0.03 16.19 -21.48
N LEU A 74 -1.01 15.38 -21.65
CA LEU A 74 -0.91 13.91 -21.74
C LEU A 74 -0.83 13.39 -23.17
N ARG A 75 -0.66 14.25 -24.16
CA ARG A 75 -0.56 13.86 -25.58
C ARG A 75 0.54 12.82 -25.79
N PRO A 76 0.30 11.74 -26.56
CA PRO A 76 1.33 10.75 -26.88
C PRO A 76 2.59 11.38 -27.47
N ALA A 77 3.76 10.86 -27.08
CA ALA A 77 5.08 11.42 -27.45
C ALA A 77 5.25 11.59 -28.96
N SER A 78 4.67 10.69 -29.77
CA SER A 78 4.75 10.74 -31.23
C SER A 78 3.99 11.91 -31.88
N THR A 79 3.21 12.67 -31.12
CA THR A 79 2.39 13.77 -31.61
C THR A 79 2.60 15.10 -30.86
N THR A 80 3.70 15.19 -30.08
CA THR A 80 4.04 16.38 -29.26
C THR A 80 4.47 17.61 -30.07
N ASP A 81 4.76 17.47 -31.34
CA ASP A 81 4.95 18.56 -32.29
C ASP A 81 3.76 19.52 -32.34
N ALA A 82 2.56 19.04 -32.06
CA ALA A 82 1.36 19.86 -31.94
C ALA A 82 1.39 20.86 -30.77
N TRP A 83 2.26 20.66 -29.77
CA TRP A 83 2.38 21.58 -28.61
C TRP A 83 2.76 23.00 -29.00
N SER A 84 3.64 23.18 -29.97
CA SER A 84 4.03 24.50 -30.44
C SER A 84 2.82 25.29 -30.98
N ALA A 85 1.97 24.61 -31.74
CA ALA A 85 0.74 25.22 -32.28
C ALA A 85 -0.31 25.45 -31.19
N PHE A 86 -0.41 24.57 -30.20
CA PHE A 86 -1.29 24.74 -29.05
C PHE A 86 -0.87 25.97 -28.23
N VAL A 87 0.40 26.07 -27.86
CA VAL A 87 0.94 27.20 -27.06
C VAL A 87 0.79 28.53 -27.81
N ALA A 88 1.05 28.55 -29.11
CA ALA A 88 0.91 29.75 -29.93
C ALA A 88 -0.55 30.29 -30.00
N LYS A 89 -1.54 29.38 -29.93
CA LYS A 89 -2.98 29.69 -29.97
C LYS A 89 -3.61 29.88 -28.59
N ALA A 90 -2.93 29.42 -27.53
CA ALA A 90 -3.49 29.41 -26.19
C ALA A 90 -3.51 30.85 -25.64
N ASP A 91 -4.70 31.33 -25.27
CA ASP A 91 -4.88 32.55 -24.55
C ASP A 91 -4.44 32.39 -23.09
N ARG A 92 -3.68 33.39 -22.58
CA ARG A 92 -3.15 33.39 -21.22
C ARG A 92 -4.23 33.32 -20.15
N ASP A 93 -5.38 33.95 -20.36
CA ASP A 93 -6.47 33.93 -19.40
C ASP A 93 -7.17 32.56 -19.37
N THR A 94 -7.26 31.89 -20.50
CA THR A 94 -7.74 30.50 -20.58
C THR A 94 -6.80 29.54 -19.83
N ILE A 95 -5.48 29.67 -19.99
CA ILE A 95 -4.52 28.86 -19.25
C ILE A 95 -4.59 29.17 -17.74
N ARG A 96 -4.66 30.45 -17.36
CA ARG A 96 -4.83 30.83 -15.95
C ARG A 96 -6.10 30.21 -15.35
N SER A 97 -7.21 30.29 -16.05
CA SER A 97 -8.48 29.67 -15.64
C SER A 97 -8.38 28.14 -15.54
N ALA A 98 -7.62 27.50 -16.42
CA ALA A 98 -7.37 26.06 -16.35
C ALA A 98 -6.55 25.66 -15.11
N LEU A 99 -5.65 26.51 -14.67
CA LEU A 99 -4.78 26.31 -13.51
C LEU A 99 -5.34 26.88 -12.20
N ASP A 100 -6.54 27.44 -12.21
CA ASP A 100 -7.17 27.97 -11.00
C ASP A 100 -7.32 26.86 -9.93
N GLY A 101 -6.85 27.15 -8.70
CA GLY A 101 -6.81 26.17 -7.61
C GLY A 101 -5.78 25.04 -7.78
N VAL A 102 -4.84 25.14 -8.72
CA VAL A 102 -3.66 24.28 -8.82
C VAL A 102 -2.47 24.95 -8.15
N SER A 103 -1.83 24.26 -7.23
CA SER A 103 -0.64 24.74 -6.53
C SER A 103 0.51 23.75 -6.67
N LEU A 104 1.73 24.26 -6.84
CA LEU A 104 2.97 23.48 -6.75
C LEU A 104 3.64 23.82 -5.43
N ILE A 105 3.98 22.80 -4.66
CA ILE A 105 4.68 22.95 -3.38
C ILE A 105 5.96 22.13 -3.46
N GLU A 106 7.09 22.79 -3.29
CA GLU A 106 8.41 22.16 -3.22
C GLU A 106 8.82 22.07 -1.75
N ALA A 107 9.03 20.85 -1.27
CA ALA A 107 9.48 20.60 0.09
C ALA A 107 10.97 20.25 0.11
N PRO A 108 11.76 20.76 1.07
CA PRO A 108 13.20 20.53 1.12
C PRO A 108 13.57 19.09 1.44
N THR A 109 12.73 18.36 2.17
CA THR A 109 12.96 16.95 2.51
C THR A 109 11.69 16.12 2.33
N ALA A 110 11.86 14.80 2.19
CA ALA A 110 10.73 13.87 2.11
C ALA A 110 9.90 13.82 3.42
N GLN A 111 10.45 14.29 4.53
CA GLN A 111 9.70 14.43 5.79
C GLN A 111 8.83 15.69 5.75
N ASP A 112 9.37 16.80 5.27
CA ASP A 112 8.62 18.05 5.12
C ASP A 112 7.51 17.89 4.09
N GLU A 113 7.78 17.15 3.00
CA GLU A 113 6.76 16.81 2.00
C GLU A 113 5.57 16.08 2.65
N ALA A 114 5.85 15.05 3.44
CA ALA A 114 4.80 14.29 4.14
C ALA A 114 4.04 15.15 5.15
N GLU A 115 4.72 16.08 5.84
CA GLU A 115 4.12 17.02 6.79
C GLU A 115 3.16 18.00 6.09
N VAL A 116 3.62 18.61 5.01
CA VAL A 116 2.82 19.56 4.22
C VAL A 116 1.57 18.87 3.65
N ILE A 117 1.73 17.67 3.09
CA ILE A 117 0.58 16.90 2.58
C ILE A 117 -0.40 16.58 3.71
N ALA A 118 0.09 16.16 4.87
CA ALA A 118 -0.76 15.85 6.01
C ALA A 118 -1.54 17.08 6.51
N LEU A 119 -0.89 18.27 6.53
CA LEU A 119 -1.54 19.53 6.88
C LEU A 119 -2.64 19.91 5.89
N ILE A 120 -2.40 19.77 4.58
CA ILE A 120 -3.39 20.04 3.53
C ILE A 120 -4.59 19.10 3.66
N LEU A 121 -4.35 17.82 3.90
CA LEU A 121 -5.43 16.84 4.10
C LEU A 121 -6.24 17.16 5.35
N ARG A 122 -5.58 17.55 6.44
CA ARG A 122 -6.25 17.96 7.67
C ARG A 122 -7.08 19.24 7.46
N GLU A 123 -6.53 20.26 6.82
CA GLU A 123 -7.25 21.50 6.49
C GLU A 123 -8.53 21.22 5.69
N ALA A 124 -8.46 20.28 4.76
CA ALA A 124 -9.65 19.90 3.98
C ALA A 124 -10.78 19.35 4.86
N LEU A 125 -10.46 18.67 5.97
CA LEU A 125 -11.45 18.10 6.90
C LEU A 125 -12.09 19.16 7.81
N GLU A 126 -11.54 20.36 7.91
CA GLU A 126 -12.13 21.48 8.66
C GLU A 126 -13.37 22.07 7.95
N THR A 127 -13.52 21.77 6.66
CA THR A 127 -14.69 22.18 5.89
C THR A 127 -15.69 21.03 5.82
N PRO A 128 -16.93 21.17 6.32
CA PRO A 128 -17.94 20.12 6.23
C PRO A 128 -18.15 19.65 4.78
N ASP A 129 -18.34 18.34 4.61
CA ASP A 129 -18.57 17.67 3.32
C ASP A 129 -17.44 17.79 2.28
N ARG A 130 -16.31 18.38 2.66
CA ARG A 130 -15.13 18.42 1.78
C ARG A 130 -14.35 17.13 1.90
N THR A 131 -14.02 16.53 0.76
CA THR A 131 -13.17 15.35 0.66
C THR A 131 -11.82 15.69 0.06
N ALA A 132 -10.77 15.02 0.49
CA ALA A 132 -9.44 15.17 -0.06
C ALA A 132 -8.78 13.79 -0.23
N ALA A 133 -7.91 13.67 -1.22
CA ALA A 133 -7.20 12.43 -1.48
C ALA A 133 -5.74 12.70 -1.85
N LEU A 134 -4.83 11.90 -1.31
CA LEU A 134 -3.45 11.81 -1.77
C LEU A 134 -3.36 10.74 -2.86
N ILE A 135 -2.86 11.12 -4.03
CA ILE A 135 -2.57 10.21 -5.14
C ILE A 135 -1.06 10.15 -5.31
N THR A 136 -0.46 9.01 -5.01
CA THR A 136 0.98 8.80 -5.13
C THR A 136 1.31 7.34 -5.47
N PRO A 137 2.29 7.08 -6.35
CA PRO A 137 2.85 5.75 -6.54
C PRO A 137 3.83 5.38 -5.41
N ASP A 138 4.35 6.35 -4.64
CA ASP A 138 5.29 6.12 -3.56
C ASP A 138 4.58 5.69 -2.27
N ARG A 139 4.67 4.38 -2.01
CA ARG A 139 4.12 3.79 -0.78
C ARG A 139 4.83 4.23 0.49
N THR A 140 6.06 4.74 0.39
CA THR A 140 6.80 5.25 1.55
C THR A 140 6.27 6.60 1.94
N LEU A 141 6.04 7.48 0.97
CA LEU A 141 5.37 8.77 1.18
C LEU A 141 3.96 8.56 1.76
N ALA A 142 3.15 7.70 1.14
CA ALA A 142 1.79 7.42 1.62
C ALA A 142 1.78 6.96 3.09
N ARG A 143 2.71 6.11 3.51
CA ARG A 143 2.83 5.66 4.91
C ARG A 143 3.27 6.76 5.86
N ARG A 144 4.20 7.65 5.44
CA ARG A 144 4.63 8.78 6.26
C ARG A 144 3.47 9.73 6.51
N VAL A 145 2.70 10.06 5.47
CA VAL A 145 1.51 10.91 5.57
C VAL A 145 0.45 10.27 6.47
N ALA A 146 0.13 8.99 6.26
CA ALA A 146 -0.83 8.27 7.09
C ALA A 146 -0.41 8.25 8.57
N HIS A 147 0.86 7.99 8.86
CA HIS A 147 1.40 8.01 10.22
C HIS A 147 1.31 9.40 10.83
N ARG A 148 1.55 10.46 10.06
CA ARG A 148 1.41 11.84 10.53
C ARG A 148 -0.04 12.18 10.88
N LEU A 149 -0.99 11.77 10.05
CA LEU A 149 -2.42 11.96 10.30
C LEU A 149 -2.90 11.17 11.53
N GLU A 150 -2.37 9.97 11.75
CA GLU A 150 -2.67 9.14 12.92
C GLU A 150 -2.30 9.82 14.25
N HIS A 151 -1.23 10.65 14.28
CA HIS A 151 -0.89 11.48 15.44
C HIS A 151 -1.98 12.49 15.81
N TRP A 152 -2.79 12.87 14.84
CA TRP A 152 -3.97 13.73 15.05
C TRP A 152 -5.27 12.93 15.17
N HIS A 153 -5.17 11.61 15.39
CA HIS A 153 -6.30 10.68 15.45
C HIS A 153 -7.15 10.64 14.17
N LEU A 154 -6.55 10.99 13.03
CA LEU A 154 -7.19 10.91 11.73
C LEU A 154 -6.83 9.59 11.06
N LEU A 155 -7.82 8.71 10.91
CA LEU A 155 -7.65 7.45 10.17
C LEU A 155 -7.96 7.69 8.70
N VAL A 156 -7.05 7.27 7.84
CA VAL A 156 -7.19 7.37 6.39
C VAL A 156 -7.39 6.00 5.77
N ASP A 157 -8.23 5.94 4.76
CA ASP A 157 -8.37 4.76 3.92
C ASP A 157 -7.28 4.74 2.85
N ALA A 158 -6.58 3.62 2.74
CA ALA A 158 -5.51 3.43 1.77
C ALA A 158 -5.88 2.30 0.80
N SER A 159 -6.18 2.64 -0.45
CA SER A 159 -6.56 1.68 -1.49
C SER A 159 -5.53 0.56 -1.72
N ALA A 160 -4.25 0.84 -1.45
CA ALA A 160 -3.16 -0.14 -1.56
C ALA A 160 -3.18 -1.23 -0.46
N GLY A 161 -3.93 -1.02 0.63
CA GLY A 161 -3.97 -1.91 1.78
C GLY A 161 -2.62 -2.09 2.49
N LYS A 162 -2.58 -3.00 3.44
CA LYS A 162 -1.33 -3.41 4.12
C LYS A 162 -0.87 -4.76 3.56
N PRO A 163 0.40 -4.90 3.13
CA PRO A 163 0.94 -6.20 2.75
C PRO A 163 0.73 -7.22 3.85
N LEU A 164 0.23 -8.41 3.52
CA LEU A 164 -0.07 -9.48 4.49
C LEU A 164 1.11 -9.74 5.43
N ARG A 165 2.33 -9.78 4.89
CA ARG A 165 3.57 -9.97 5.64
C ARG A 165 3.79 -8.95 6.77
N LYS A 166 3.20 -7.75 6.68
CA LYS A 166 3.29 -6.70 7.72
C LYS A 166 2.12 -6.72 8.70
N THR A 167 1.28 -7.73 8.61
CA THR A 167 0.19 -7.97 9.57
C THR A 167 0.61 -9.06 10.56
N PRO A 168 0.05 -9.08 11.78
CA PRO A 168 0.38 -10.14 12.73
C PRO A 168 0.19 -11.56 12.19
N PRO A 169 -0.90 -11.90 11.49
CA PRO A 169 -1.04 -13.23 10.88
C PRO A 169 0.02 -13.53 9.81
N GLY A 170 0.34 -12.55 8.98
CA GLY A 170 1.37 -12.72 7.95
C GLY A 170 2.78 -12.88 8.54
N ALA A 171 3.10 -12.12 9.59
CA ALA A 171 4.36 -12.27 10.31
C ALA A 171 4.48 -13.66 10.98
N LEU A 172 3.37 -14.17 11.55
CA LEU A 172 3.35 -15.54 12.08
C LEU A 172 3.64 -16.57 10.99
N LEU A 173 3.01 -16.43 9.82
CA LEU A 173 3.24 -17.35 8.70
C LEU A 173 4.72 -17.34 8.26
N ASP A 174 5.31 -16.14 8.12
CA ASP A 174 6.74 -15.99 7.81
C ASP A 174 7.61 -16.69 8.85
N LEU A 175 7.33 -16.51 10.15
CA LEU A 175 8.09 -17.15 11.23
C LEU A 175 7.95 -18.67 11.23
N VAL A 176 6.77 -19.19 10.90
CA VAL A 176 6.57 -20.65 10.74
C VAL A 176 7.43 -21.17 9.60
N VAL A 177 7.38 -20.52 8.43
CA VAL A 177 8.19 -20.94 7.26
C VAL A 177 9.68 -20.83 7.58
N GLU A 178 10.11 -19.78 8.25
CA GLU A 178 11.52 -19.57 8.64
C GLU A 178 11.99 -20.64 9.62
N ALA A 179 11.15 -21.03 10.60
CA ALA A 179 11.50 -22.09 11.54
C ALA A 179 11.72 -23.44 10.83
N PHE A 180 10.88 -23.78 9.85
CA PHE A 180 11.08 -24.97 9.02
C PHE A 180 12.32 -24.85 8.13
N ALA A 181 12.51 -23.74 7.45
CA ALA A 181 13.64 -23.52 6.54
C ALA A 181 15.00 -23.55 7.24
N ARG A 182 15.04 -23.19 8.53
CA ARG A 182 16.24 -23.19 9.38
C ARG A 182 16.35 -24.42 10.28
N ASP A 183 15.61 -25.46 9.98
CA ASP A 183 15.63 -26.70 10.78
C ASP A 183 15.47 -26.43 12.29
N PHE A 184 14.51 -25.57 12.62
CA PHE A 184 14.17 -25.19 14.00
C PHE A 184 15.37 -24.68 14.83
N GLU A 185 16.25 -23.90 14.21
CA GLU A 185 17.29 -23.18 14.96
C GLU A 185 16.72 -22.43 16.16
N PRO A 186 17.41 -22.35 17.29
CA PRO A 186 16.93 -21.71 18.51
C PRO A 186 16.39 -20.28 18.30
N ALA A 187 17.05 -19.48 17.48
CA ALA A 187 16.62 -18.12 17.20
C ALA A 187 15.28 -18.06 16.46
N ALA A 188 15.09 -18.91 15.44
CA ALA A 188 13.86 -19.00 14.67
C ALA A 188 12.70 -19.53 15.53
N VAL A 189 12.95 -20.57 16.32
CA VAL A 189 11.97 -21.12 17.27
C VAL A 189 11.55 -20.07 18.30
N MET A 190 12.49 -19.34 18.88
CA MET A 190 12.17 -18.31 19.86
C MET A 190 11.40 -17.13 19.26
N ALA A 191 11.70 -16.74 18.03
CA ALA A 191 10.93 -15.71 17.32
C ALA A 191 9.48 -16.17 17.11
N LEU A 192 9.28 -17.42 16.68
CA LEU A 192 7.96 -18.02 16.52
C LEU A 192 7.19 -18.11 17.85
N LEU A 193 7.80 -18.65 18.90
CA LEU A 193 7.16 -18.85 20.20
C LEU A 193 6.84 -17.54 20.92
N LYS A 194 7.61 -16.47 20.69
CA LYS A 194 7.37 -15.13 21.26
C LYS A 194 6.33 -14.33 20.48
N HIS A 195 5.89 -14.82 19.31
CA HIS A 195 4.89 -14.11 18.51
C HIS A 195 3.53 -14.09 19.24
N PRO A 196 2.80 -12.95 19.27
CA PRO A 196 1.57 -12.78 20.05
C PRO A 196 0.46 -13.80 19.72
N LEU A 197 0.41 -14.29 18.48
CA LEU A 197 -0.58 -15.25 18.03
C LEU A 197 -0.17 -16.71 18.26
N THR A 198 1.05 -16.97 18.72
CA THR A 198 1.51 -18.34 19.02
C THR A 198 1.08 -18.73 20.44
N GLN A 199 0.15 -19.68 20.54
CA GLN A 199 -0.38 -20.14 21.83
C GLN A 199 -0.21 -21.65 22.03
N LEU A 200 -0.12 -22.45 20.95
CA LEU A 200 0.03 -23.91 20.98
C LEU A 200 -0.99 -24.64 21.90
N GLY A 201 -2.24 -24.16 21.91
CA GLY A 201 -3.31 -24.71 22.76
C GLY A 201 -3.23 -24.31 24.24
N LEU A 202 -2.32 -23.43 24.61
CA LEU A 202 -2.17 -22.92 25.99
C LEU A 202 -2.76 -21.52 26.12
N PRO A 203 -3.20 -21.11 27.32
CA PRO A 203 -3.47 -19.69 27.61
C PRO A 203 -2.25 -18.83 27.30
N ALA A 204 -2.46 -17.61 26.77
CA ALA A 204 -1.37 -16.73 26.29
C ALA A 204 -0.28 -16.46 27.35
N GLY A 205 -0.65 -16.38 28.63
CA GLY A 205 0.29 -16.22 29.75
C GLY A 205 1.19 -17.44 29.94
N ASP A 206 0.62 -18.63 29.83
CA ASP A 206 1.35 -19.89 30.05
C ASP A 206 2.20 -20.25 28.84
N ALA A 207 1.75 -19.97 27.61
CA ALA A 207 2.57 -20.08 26.42
C ALA A 207 3.86 -19.22 26.52
N ARG A 208 3.75 -17.97 26.99
CA ARG A 208 4.90 -17.09 27.21
C ARG A 208 5.85 -17.60 28.31
N LYS A 209 5.30 -18.14 29.40
CA LYS A 209 6.12 -18.76 30.47
C LYS A 209 6.85 -19.98 29.94
N ALA A 210 6.17 -20.85 29.19
CA ALA A 210 6.77 -22.03 28.57
C ALA A 210 7.89 -21.65 27.58
N ALA A 211 7.66 -20.66 26.71
CA ALA A 211 8.67 -20.16 25.79
C ALA A 211 9.91 -19.62 26.53
N ARG A 212 9.69 -18.84 27.62
CA ARG A 212 10.80 -18.35 28.45
C ARG A 212 11.54 -19.45 29.18
N ALA A 213 10.83 -20.45 29.68
CA ALA A 213 11.46 -21.62 30.31
C ALA A 213 12.33 -22.38 29.30
N LEU A 214 11.83 -22.62 28.09
CA LEU A 214 12.59 -23.26 27.00
C LEU A 214 13.87 -22.45 26.67
N GLU A 215 13.76 -21.12 26.53
CA GLU A 215 14.90 -20.25 26.29
C GLU A 215 15.98 -20.43 27.37
N LEU A 216 15.59 -20.41 28.65
CA LEU A 216 16.53 -20.47 29.75
C LEU A 216 17.14 -21.86 29.96
N ILE A 217 16.34 -22.90 29.76
CA ILE A 217 16.73 -24.28 30.04
C ILE A 217 17.52 -24.88 28.88
N ALA A 218 17.08 -24.68 27.65
CA ALA A 218 17.66 -25.34 26.48
C ALA A 218 18.61 -24.43 25.70
N PHE A 219 18.25 -23.16 25.43
CA PHE A 219 18.95 -22.34 24.46
C PHE A 219 19.99 -21.39 25.05
N ARG A 220 19.98 -21.12 26.35
CA ARG A 220 21.03 -20.34 27.05
C ARG A 220 22.15 -21.20 27.62
N THR A 221 22.15 -22.48 27.34
CA THR A 221 23.20 -23.43 27.63
C THR A 221 23.96 -23.80 26.35
N ASP A 222 24.98 -24.65 26.44
CA ASP A 222 25.70 -25.19 25.28
C ASP A 222 24.75 -26.07 24.46
N TYR A 223 24.02 -25.44 23.54
CA TYR A 223 23.08 -26.10 22.66
C TYR A 223 23.82 -26.64 21.43
N LEU A 224 23.99 -27.95 21.36
CA LEU A 224 24.63 -28.67 20.25
C LEU A 224 23.64 -29.44 19.37
N GLY A 225 22.34 -29.22 19.57
CA GLY A 225 21.28 -29.94 18.86
C GLY A 225 20.97 -29.31 17.49
N ARG A 226 20.23 -30.07 16.68
CA ARG A 226 19.62 -29.64 15.42
C ARG A 226 18.18 -30.13 15.38
N GLY A 227 17.32 -29.37 14.72
CA GLY A 227 15.93 -29.73 14.56
C GLY A 227 15.16 -29.86 15.87
N LEU A 228 13.98 -30.44 15.81
CA LEU A 228 13.14 -30.71 16.97
C LEU A 228 13.76 -31.72 17.92
N ASP A 229 14.42 -32.76 17.40
CA ASP A 229 15.10 -33.79 18.21
C ASP A 229 16.21 -33.17 19.06
N GLY A 230 16.91 -32.17 18.52
CA GLY A 230 17.92 -31.41 19.28
C GLY A 230 17.34 -30.62 20.44
N ILE A 231 16.15 -30.06 20.26
CA ILE A 231 15.42 -29.35 21.33
C ILE A 231 14.99 -30.34 22.41
N GLU A 232 14.44 -31.49 22.06
CA GLU A 232 14.03 -32.54 22.97
C GLU A 232 15.22 -33.04 23.81
N LEU A 233 16.34 -33.35 23.16
CA LEU A 233 17.57 -33.76 23.84
C LEU A 233 18.09 -32.66 24.79
N ALA A 234 17.99 -31.40 24.43
CA ALA A 234 18.41 -30.28 25.29
C ALA A 234 17.52 -30.19 26.55
N ILE A 235 16.20 -30.39 26.41
CA ILE A 235 15.26 -30.39 27.54
C ILE A 235 15.54 -31.58 28.47
N GLU A 236 15.78 -32.77 27.93
CA GLU A 236 16.11 -33.96 28.72
C GLU A 236 17.39 -33.77 29.53
N ARG A 237 18.46 -33.26 28.91
CA ARG A 237 19.74 -32.97 29.59
C ARG A 237 19.55 -31.94 30.69
N ALA A 238 18.82 -30.88 30.46
CA ALA A 238 18.56 -29.85 31.45
C ALA A 238 17.74 -30.40 32.63
N SER A 239 16.72 -31.21 32.33
CA SER A 239 15.89 -31.87 33.35
C SER A 239 16.72 -32.79 34.26
N ALA A 240 17.62 -33.61 33.66
CA ALA A 240 18.54 -34.46 34.41
C ALA A 240 19.51 -33.67 35.30
N GLN A 241 20.05 -32.54 34.81
CA GLN A 241 20.93 -31.65 35.57
C GLN A 241 20.20 -31.01 36.76
N ILE A 242 18.98 -30.53 36.53
CA ILE A 242 18.15 -29.93 37.60
C ILE A 242 17.86 -31.00 38.68
N ALA A 243 17.45 -32.20 38.30
CA ALA A 243 17.17 -33.28 39.22
C ALA A 243 18.41 -33.69 40.03
N ALA A 244 19.59 -33.75 39.40
CA ALA A 244 20.85 -34.04 40.07
C ALA A 244 21.23 -32.93 41.09
N ARG A 245 21.02 -31.65 40.72
CA ARG A 245 21.29 -30.49 41.61
C ARG A 245 20.35 -30.50 42.83
N MET A 246 19.07 -30.78 42.62
CA MET A 246 18.08 -30.88 43.69
C MET A 246 18.44 -32.00 44.68
N ARG A 247 18.84 -33.21 44.18
CA ARG A 247 19.30 -34.33 45.02
C ARG A 247 20.52 -33.95 45.86
N ARG A 248 21.51 -33.25 45.29
CA ARG A 248 22.70 -32.77 46.04
C ARG A 248 22.30 -31.78 47.12
N HIS A 249 21.41 -30.86 46.83
CA HIS A 249 20.95 -29.87 47.81
C HIS A 249 20.21 -30.54 48.99
N GLN A 250 19.31 -31.50 48.69
CA GLN A 250 18.62 -32.25 49.73
C GLN A 250 19.57 -33.11 50.57
N ALA A 251 20.65 -33.63 50.01
CA ALA A 251 21.66 -34.39 50.76
C ALA A 251 22.46 -33.50 51.71
N ILE A 252 22.78 -32.26 51.32
CA ILE A 252 23.48 -31.27 52.15
C ILE A 252 22.57 -30.74 53.27
N THR A 253 21.27 -30.63 53.05
CA THR A 253 20.32 -30.13 54.07
C THR A 253 19.98 -31.18 55.14
N ARG A 254 20.37 -32.43 54.92
CA ARG A 254 20.16 -33.55 55.87
C ARG A 254 21.39 -33.86 56.73
N LEU A 255 22.49 -33.13 56.55
CA LEU A 255 23.68 -33.17 57.41
C LEU A 255 23.64 -31.99 58.39
#